data_00de6860053e2a26d00d2e70e6bfc04f
#
_entry.id   00de6860053e2a26d00d2e70e6bfc04f
#
_cell.length_a   1.000
_cell.length_b   1.000
_cell.length_c   1.000
_cell.angle_alpha   90.00
_cell.angle_beta   90.00
_cell.angle_gamma   90.00
#
_symmetry.space_group_name_H-M   'P 1'
#
loop_
_entity.id
_entity.type
_entity.pdbx_description
1 polymer ?
#
loop_
_entity_poly.entity_id
_entity_poly.type
_entity_poly.pdbx_seq_one_letter_code
_entity_poly.pdbx_strand_id
1 'polypeptide(L)'
;MKTTILTFYVLITTLTGCSDDTSFAPSLPPITQTGANTFGCYIDGNLLVPRDGDGTFNSPSHGASYFVSGNVPTDFNSSLTIHDYKSGNAGFLQLNIENVQNGEGEYQIKESNCQEWVGGNPPPTINLMCRWKDEQTGESKYYSSIEDTGILNILKYDRNNGILAATFSCRAVNRDDPNDIIEITQGRFDIVWGTINEKEFS
;
A
#
# COMPACT_ATOMS: atom_id res chain seq x y z
N MET A 1 44.08 -54.55 46.24
CA MET A 1 43.89 -54.09 44.88
C MET A 1 42.63 -53.22 44.89
N LYS A 2 42.78 -51.90 44.80
CA LYS A 2 41.63 -50.96 44.73
C LYS A 2 41.47 -50.51 43.28
N THR A 3 40.37 -50.89 42.68
CA THR A 3 40.02 -50.52 41.28
C THR A 3 39.29 -49.18 41.30
N THR A 4 39.91 -48.17 40.76
CA THR A 4 39.30 -46.81 40.65
C THR A 4 38.55 -46.75 39.32
N ILE A 5 37.22 -46.61 39.35
CA ILE A 5 36.38 -46.40 38.16
C ILE A 5 36.37 -44.91 37.89
N LEU A 6 36.94 -44.49 36.74
CA LEU A 6 36.94 -43.14 36.24
C LEU A 6 35.68 -42.92 35.39
N THR A 7 34.71 -42.22 35.94
CA THR A 7 33.45 -41.85 35.22
C THR A 7 33.72 -40.63 34.33
N PHE A 8 33.68 -40.83 33.01
CA PHE A 8 33.81 -39.78 32.03
C PHE A 8 32.45 -39.16 31.80
N TYR A 9 32.25 -37.94 32.30
CA TYR A 9 31.05 -37.13 31.99
C TYR A 9 31.26 -36.45 30.63
N VAL A 10 30.52 -36.93 29.61
CA VAL A 10 30.44 -36.25 28.31
C VAL A 10 29.35 -35.19 28.40
N LEU A 11 29.77 -33.93 28.47
CA LEU A 11 28.87 -32.77 28.43
C LEU A 11 28.47 -32.54 26.99
N ILE A 12 27.27 -33.02 26.60
CA ILE A 12 26.68 -32.71 25.29
C ILE A 12 26.04 -31.32 25.38
N THR A 13 26.73 -30.30 24.87
CA THR A 13 26.15 -28.97 24.64
C THR A 13 25.31 -29.04 23.37
N THR A 14 24.01 -29.13 23.52
CA THR A 14 23.04 -28.90 22.41
C THR A 14 23.06 -27.41 22.06
N LEU A 15 23.73 -27.07 20.96
CA LEU A 15 23.58 -25.78 20.31
C LEU A 15 22.17 -25.73 19.69
N THR A 16 21.21 -25.19 20.42
CA THR A 16 19.95 -24.74 19.80
C THR A 16 20.28 -23.51 19.00
N GLY A 17 20.57 -23.69 17.73
CA GLY A 17 20.60 -22.59 16.77
C GLY A 17 19.16 -22.11 16.62
N CYS A 18 18.80 -20.96 17.21
CA CYS A 18 17.71 -20.15 16.73
C CYS A 18 18.08 -19.68 15.33
N SER A 19 17.53 -20.32 14.30
CA SER A 19 17.40 -19.67 13.01
C SER A 19 16.28 -18.63 13.20
N ASP A 20 16.66 -17.37 13.39
CA ASP A 20 15.75 -16.25 13.20
C ASP A 20 15.44 -16.15 11.69
N ASP A 21 14.67 -17.10 11.17
CA ASP A 21 13.90 -16.92 9.96
C ASP A 21 12.76 -15.94 10.30
N THR A 22 13.12 -14.67 10.43
CA THR A 22 12.15 -13.59 10.33
C THR A 22 11.71 -13.50 8.87
N SER A 23 10.94 -14.50 8.43
CA SER A 23 10.20 -14.39 7.19
C SER A 23 9.27 -13.19 7.37
N PHE A 24 9.56 -12.10 6.64
CA PHE A 24 8.70 -10.93 6.64
C PHE A 24 7.31 -11.37 6.16
N ALA A 25 6.37 -11.45 7.08
CA ALA A 25 4.97 -11.68 6.77
C ALA A 25 4.30 -10.31 6.66
N PRO A 26 3.95 -9.85 5.45
CA PRO A 26 3.28 -8.57 5.28
C PRO A 26 1.96 -8.57 6.06
N SER A 27 1.70 -7.50 6.78
CA SER A 27 0.47 -7.31 7.53
C SER A 27 -0.08 -5.93 7.31
N LEU A 28 -1.40 -5.78 7.51
CA LEU A 28 -2.06 -4.49 7.42
C LEU A 28 -1.51 -3.56 8.53
N PRO A 29 -0.94 -2.37 8.20
CA PRO A 29 -0.36 -1.49 9.20
C PRO A 29 -1.44 -0.95 10.15
N PRO A 30 -1.10 -0.54 11.39
CA PRO A 30 -2.03 0.14 12.27
C PRO A 30 -2.47 1.49 11.67
N ILE A 31 -3.65 1.97 12.07
CA ILE A 31 -4.09 3.33 11.74
C ILE A 31 -3.32 4.30 12.63
N THR A 32 -2.49 5.13 12.02
CA THR A 32 -1.69 6.16 12.71
C THR A 32 -1.87 7.52 12.02
N GLN A 33 -1.36 8.58 12.66
CA GLN A 33 -1.45 9.97 12.20
C GLN A 33 -0.14 10.71 12.49
N THR A 34 0.97 10.01 12.37
CA THR A 34 2.29 10.46 12.81
C THR A 34 3.27 10.66 11.66
N GLY A 35 2.85 10.36 10.42
CA GLY A 35 3.75 10.35 9.27
C GLY A 35 4.64 9.11 9.24
N ALA A 36 4.11 7.96 9.59
CA ALA A 36 4.85 6.69 9.66
C ALA A 36 5.28 6.16 8.30
N ASN A 37 4.85 6.78 7.20
CA ASN A 37 5.04 6.32 5.81
C ASN A 37 4.59 4.87 5.63
N THR A 38 3.33 4.62 5.96
CA THR A 38 2.69 3.30 5.84
C THR A 38 1.50 3.35 4.91
N PHE A 39 1.21 2.22 4.29
CA PHE A 39 0.01 1.99 3.49
C PHE A 39 -0.41 0.53 3.59
N GLY A 40 -1.71 0.27 3.52
CA GLY A 40 -2.24 -1.08 3.35
C GLY A 40 -3.73 -1.07 3.09
N CYS A 41 -4.20 -2.03 2.31
CA CYS A 41 -5.61 -2.32 2.10
C CYS A 41 -5.80 -3.80 1.73
N TYR A 42 -7.06 -4.23 1.69
CA TYR A 42 -7.41 -5.48 1.04
C TYR A 42 -8.09 -5.20 -0.29
N ILE A 43 -7.68 -5.87 -1.33
CA ILE A 43 -8.31 -5.91 -2.66
C ILE A 43 -8.92 -7.30 -2.80
N ASP A 44 -10.24 -7.37 -2.80
CA ASP A 44 -11.00 -8.63 -2.85
C ASP A 44 -10.48 -9.67 -1.83
N GLY A 45 -10.23 -9.21 -0.59
CA GLY A 45 -9.68 -10.03 0.50
C GLY A 45 -8.17 -10.26 0.49
N ASN A 46 -7.47 -9.86 -0.57
CA ASN A 46 -6.02 -10.02 -0.70
C ASN A 46 -5.30 -8.75 -0.23
N LEU A 47 -4.30 -8.94 0.63
CA LEU A 47 -3.54 -7.83 1.20
C LEU A 47 -2.66 -7.16 0.13
N LEU A 48 -2.78 -5.84 0.01
CA LEU A 48 -1.85 -4.98 -0.71
C LEU A 48 -1.12 -4.08 0.30
N VAL A 49 0.21 -4.19 0.32
CA VAL A 49 1.13 -3.27 1.00
C VAL A 49 2.24 -2.88 0.04
N PRO A 50 2.87 -1.71 0.19
CA PRO A 50 4.00 -1.37 -0.65
C PRO A 50 5.18 -2.30 -0.39
N ARG A 51 5.79 -2.82 -1.46
CA ARG A 51 7.05 -3.56 -1.43
C ARG A 51 7.89 -3.17 -2.64
N ASP A 52 9.14 -2.79 -2.38
CA ASP A 52 10.05 -2.34 -3.42
C ASP A 52 10.46 -3.48 -4.35
N GLY A 53 10.69 -3.11 -5.59
CA GLY A 53 11.31 -3.97 -6.58
C GLY A 53 12.84 -4.01 -6.44
N ASP A 54 13.47 -4.68 -7.39
CA ASP A 54 14.93 -4.87 -7.46
C ASP A 54 15.64 -3.78 -8.28
N GLY A 55 14.93 -2.73 -8.69
CA GLY A 55 15.46 -1.63 -9.50
C GLY A 55 15.67 -1.96 -10.97
N THR A 56 15.21 -3.11 -11.45
CA THR A 56 15.27 -3.47 -12.87
C THR A 56 14.12 -2.83 -13.66
N PHE A 57 14.19 -2.92 -15.00
CA PHE A 57 13.15 -2.41 -15.89
C PHE A 57 11.76 -3.03 -15.62
N ASN A 58 11.71 -4.30 -15.22
CA ASN A 58 10.47 -5.03 -14.94
C ASN A 58 10.04 -4.94 -13.47
N SER A 59 10.90 -4.43 -12.60
CA SER A 59 10.66 -4.32 -11.15
C SER A 59 11.31 -3.04 -10.64
N PRO A 60 10.68 -1.87 -10.89
CA PRO A 60 11.17 -0.57 -10.41
C PRO A 60 11.36 -0.53 -8.90
N SER A 61 12.17 0.40 -8.40
CA SER A 61 12.61 0.37 -7.01
C SER A 61 11.55 0.79 -5.98
N HIS A 62 10.54 1.59 -6.36
CA HIS A 62 9.68 2.22 -5.36
C HIS A 62 8.31 1.54 -5.22
N GLY A 63 8.03 0.97 -4.03
CA GLY A 63 6.75 0.40 -3.67
C GLY A 63 5.67 1.43 -3.37
N ALA A 64 6.04 2.66 -3.01
CA ALA A 64 5.09 3.75 -2.83
C ALA A 64 5.64 5.07 -3.38
N SER A 65 4.75 5.89 -3.93
CA SER A 65 5.07 7.25 -4.35
C SER A 65 3.89 8.20 -4.16
N TYR A 66 4.18 9.45 -3.85
CA TYR A 66 3.19 10.50 -3.68
C TYR A 66 3.59 11.74 -4.52
N PHE A 67 2.67 12.21 -5.31
CA PHE A 67 2.85 13.39 -6.16
C PHE A 67 1.77 14.42 -5.90
N VAL A 68 2.16 15.67 -6.07
CA VAL A 68 1.28 16.83 -5.93
C VAL A 68 1.37 17.64 -7.20
N SER A 69 0.23 18.12 -7.72
CA SER A 69 0.17 19.05 -8.83
C SER A 69 -0.86 20.16 -8.57
N GLY A 70 -0.69 21.31 -9.21
CA GLY A 70 -1.55 22.48 -9.03
C GLY A 70 -0.86 23.61 -8.29
N ASN A 71 -1.63 24.58 -7.86
CA ASN A 71 -1.14 25.78 -7.16
C ASN A 71 -1.14 25.54 -5.64
N VAL A 72 -0.04 24.96 -5.13
CA VAL A 72 0.14 24.85 -3.67
C VAL A 72 0.35 26.27 -3.10
N PRO A 73 -0.41 26.69 -2.11
CA PRO A 73 -1.28 25.92 -1.21
C PRO A 73 -2.79 26.03 -1.47
N THR A 74 -3.22 26.64 -2.54
CA THR A 74 -4.61 27.10 -2.70
C THR A 74 -5.51 26.12 -3.45
N ASP A 75 -4.93 25.34 -4.34
CA ASP A 75 -5.68 24.42 -5.21
C ASP A 75 -4.70 23.37 -5.73
N PHE A 76 -4.64 22.22 -5.09
CA PHE A 76 -3.78 21.16 -5.56
C PHE A 76 -4.41 19.77 -5.40
N ASN A 77 -4.11 18.96 -6.39
CA ASN A 77 -4.50 17.55 -6.42
C ASN A 77 -3.27 16.70 -6.12
N SER A 78 -3.51 15.55 -5.56
CA SER A 78 -2.44 14.60 -5.25
C SER A 78 -2.78 13.19 -5.73
N SER A 79 -1.75 12.39 -5.89
CA SER A 79 -1.86 10.98 -6.25
C SER A 79 -0.93 10.16 -5.38
N LEU A 80 -1.48 9.19 -4.67
CA LEU A 80 -0.75 8.17 -3.95
C LEU A 80 -0.76 6.89 -4.78
N THR A 81 0.43 6.44 -5.18
CA THR A 81 0.60 5.23 -5.99
C THR A 81 1.33 4.17 -5.19
N ILE A 82 0.78 2.97 -5.19
CA ILE A 82 1.29 1.83 -4.43
C ILE A 82 1.55 0.67 -5.38
N HIS A 83 2.72 0.06 -5.24
CA HIS A 83 3.11 -1.15 -5.92
C HIS A 83 3.54 -2.21 -4.92
N ASP A 84 3.12 -3.44 -5.14
CA ASP A 84 3.68 -4.61 -4.51
C ASP A 84 4.44 -5.43 -5.54
N TYR A 85 5.74 -5.19 -5.64
CA TYR A 85 6.59 -5.88 -6.62
C TYR A 85 6.99 -7.30 -6.19
N LYS A 86 6.71 -7.69 -4.93
CA LYS A 86 7.08 -9.00 -4.39
C LYS A 86 5.92 -9.99 -4.29
N SER A 87 4.67 -9.51 -4.43
CA SER A 87 3.52 -10.42 -4.49
C SER A 87 3.44 -11.10 -5.85
N GLY A 88 2.99 -12.35 -5.88
CA GLY A 88 2.68 -13.06 -7.12
C GLY A 88 1.60 -12.35 -7.96
N ASN A 89 0.78 -11.53 -7.33
CA ASN A 89 -0.34 -10.81 -7.94
C ASN A 89 0.05 -9.45 -8.55
N ALA A 90 1.30 -9.02 -8.39
CA ALA A 90 1.81 -7.74 -8.90
C ALA A 90 0.83 -6.58 -8.62
N GLY A 91 0.37 -6.48 -7.38
CA GLY A 91 -0.66 -5.54 -6.95
C GLY A 91 -0.25 -4.10 -7.20
N PHE A 92 -1.21 -3.31 -7.70
CA PHE A 92 -1.07 -1.88 -7.94
C PHE A 92 -2.35 -1.18 -7.50
N LEU A 93 -2.20 0.00 -6.88
CA LEU A 93 -3.30 0.87 -6.56
C LEU A 93 -2.86 2.33 -6.71
N GLN A 94 -3.69 3.14 -7.35
CA GLN A 94 -3.52 4.59 -7.41
C GLN A 94 -4.78 5.25 -6.84
N LEU A 95 -4.59 6.07 -5.81
CA LEU A 95 -5.62 6.89 -5.19
C LEU A 95 -5.35 8.35 -5.53
N ASN A 96 -6.25 8.96 -6.27
CA ASN A 96 -6.21 10.39 -6.58
C ASN A 96 -7.07 11.15 -5.56
N ILE A 97 -6.55 12.27 -5.04
CA ILE A 97 -7.22 13.09 -4.04
C ILE A 97 -7.24 14.53 -4.55
N GLU A 98 -8.42 14.96 -4.98
CA GLU A 98 -8.67 16.35 -5.36
C GLU A 98 -8.73 17.23 -4.11
N ASN A 99 -8.19 18.44 -4.22
CA ASN A 99 -8.34 19.48 -3.19
C ASN A 99 -7.94 19.00 -1.78
N VAL A 100 -6.81 18.29 -1.67
CA VAL A 100 -6.35 17.71 -0.40
C VAL A 100 -6.20 18.77 0.70
N GLN A 101 -6.03 20.05 0.31
CA GLN A 101 -5.97 21.20 1.23
C GLN A 101 -7.30 21.48 1.97
N ASN A 102 -8.41 20.88 1.55
CA ASN A 102 -9.67 20.96 2.30
C ASN A 102 -9.55 20.28 3.68
N GLY A 103 -8.53 19.43 3.85
CA GLY A 103 -8.12 18.91 5.14
C GLY A 103 -8.91 17.70 5.61
N GLU A 104 -9.03 17.59 6.93
CA GLU A 104 -9.69 16.47 7.61
C GLU A 104 -11.19 16.44 7.32
N GLY A 105 -11.73 15.24 7.10
CA GLY A 105 -13.16 15.03 6.79
C GLY A 105 -13.42 13.80 5.93
N GLU A 106 -14.69 13.55 5.68
CA GLU A 106 -15.17 12.47 4.83
C GLU A 106 -15.50 12.98 3.43
N TYR A 107 -14.97 12.29 2.43
CA TYR A 107 -15.10 12.62 1.03
C TYR A 107 -15.60 11.41 0.24
N GLN A 108 -16.57 11.62 -0.65
CA GLN A 108 -17.07 10.56 -1.52
C GLN A 108 -16.02 10.20 -2.58
N ILE A 109 -15.80 8.90 -2.75
CA ILE A 109 -14.99 8.38 -3.85
C ILE A 109 -15.89 8.34 -5.09
N LYS A 110 -15.40 8.95 -6.18
CA LYS A 110 -16.06 9.08 -7.45
C LYS A 110 -15.64 8.00 -8.43
N GLU A 111 -16.32 7.94 -9.56
CA GLU A 111 -15.96 7.06 -10.66
C GLU A 111 -14.55 7.39 -11.17
N SER A 112 -13.77 6.34 -11.46
CA SER A 112 -12.49 6.44 -12.15
C SER A 112 -12.64 6.04 -13.62
N ASN A 113 -11.90 6.70 -14.52
CA ASN A 113 -11.82 6.33 -15.92
C ASN A 113 -10.86 5.15 -16.19
N CYS A 114 -10.34 4.53 -15.14
CA CYS A 114 -9.38 3.43 -15.19
C CYS A 114 -8.08 3.74 -15.97
N GLN A 115 -7.69 5.02 -16.01
CA GLN A 115 -6.43 5.44 -16.62
C GLN A 115 -5.43 5.77 -15.51
N GLU A 116 -4.27 5.12 -15.58
CA GLU A 116 -3.15 5.44 -14.70
C GLU A 116 -2.68 6.87 -14.98
N TRP A 117 -2.60 7.68 -13.93
CA TRP A 117 -2.04 9.00 -14.05
C TRP A 117 -0.50 8.91 -14.00
N VAL A 118 0.13 9.36 -15.07
CA VAL A 118 1.58 9.32 -15.27
C VAL A 118 2.11 10.73 -15.51
N GLY A 119 2.01 11.60 -14.51
CA GLY A 119 2.44 12.99 -14.63
C GLY A 119 1.37 13.94 -15.24
N GLY A 120 1.58 15.23 -15.11
CA GLY A 120 0.59 16.25 -15.48
C GLY A 120 -0.37 16.56 -14.33
N ASN A 121 -1.61 16.90 -14.63
CA ASN A 121 -2.63 17.17 -13.62
C ASN A 121 -3.39 15.87 -13.31
N PRO A 122 -3.48 15.44 -12.02
CA PRO A 122 -4.34 14.33 -11.63
C PRO A 122 -5.80 14.63 -12.01
N PRO A 123 -6.65 13.60 -12.16
CA PRO A 123 -8.08 13.82 -12.34
C PRO A 123 -8.63 14.73 -11.24
N PRO A 124 -9.54 15.69 -11.59
CA PRO A 124 -10.09 16.63 -10.63
C PRO A 124 -11.23 15.98 -9.80
N THR A 125 -11.00 14.78 -9.32
CA THR A 125 -11.95 14.02 -8.47
C THR A 125 -11.19 13.11 -7.52
N ILE A 126 -11.83 12.77 -6.41
CA ILE A 126 -11.32 11.71 -5.55
C ILE A 126 -11.77 10.38 -6.15
N ASN A 127 -10.81 9.64 -6.69
CA ASN A 127 -11.09 8.37 -7.34
C ASN A 127 -9.93 7.38 -7.12
N LEU A 128 -10.20 6.13 -7.42
CA LEU A 128 -9.24 5.06 -7.25
C LEU A 128 -9.25 4.15 -8.47
N MET A 129 -8.07 3.69 -8.85
CA MET A 129 -7.92 2.55 -9.75
C MET A 129 -6.94 1.55 -9.16
N CYS A 130 -7.13 0.28 -9.49
CA CYS A 130 -6.16 -0.75 -9.14
C CYS A 130 -5.99 -1.75 -10.28
N ARG A 131 -4.86 -2.43 -10.26
CA ARG A 131 -4.56 -3.56 -11.12
C ARG A 131 -4.27 -4.75 -10.23
N TRP A 132 -4.93 -5.86 -10.53
CA TRP A 132 -4.77 -7.10 -9.82
C TRP A 132 -4.64 -8.26 -10.79
N LYS A 133 -3.76 -9.16 -10.49
CA LYS A 133 -3.57 -10.35 -11.32
C LYS A 133 -4.51 -11.44 -10.85
N ASP A 134 -5.31 -11.97 -11.76
CA ASP A 134 -6.13 -13.14 -11.50
C ASP A 134 -5.24 -14.34 -11.22
N GLU A 135 -5.44 -15.01 -10.08
CA GLU A 135 -4.60 -16.12 -9.65
C GLU A 135 -4.78 -17.39 -10.51
N GLN A 136 -5.95 -17.54 -11.14
CA GLN A 136 -6.26 -18.73 -11.92
C GLN A 136 -5.74 -18.61 -13.36
N THR A 137 -5.93 -17.45 -13.98
CA THR A 137 -5.54 -17.22 -15.37
C THR A 137 -4.16 -16.60 -15.53
N GLY A 138 -3.69 -15.91 -14.50
CA GLY A 138 -2.47 -15.11 -14.52
C GLY A 138 -2.60 -13.80 -15.30
N GLU A 139 -3.81 -13.43 -15.75
CA GLU A 139 -4.07 -12.19 -16.47
C GLU A 139 -4.21 -11.00 -15.52
N SER A 140 -3.67 -9.85 -15.93
CA SER A 140 -3.85 -8.61 -15.19
C SER A 140 -5.19 -7.99 -15.52
N LYS A 141 -6.03 -7.79 -14.51
CA LYS A 141 -7.30 -7.10 -14.59
C LYS A 141 -7.18 -5.69 -14.03
N TYR A 142 -7.88 -4.74 -14.64
CA TYR A 142 -7.90 -3.34 -14.25
C TYR A 142 -9.27 -2.96 -13.72
N TYR A 143 -9.31 -2.38 -12.54
CA TYR A 143 -10.55 -2.01 -11.86
C TYR A 143 -10.55 -0.51 -11.56
N SER A 144 -11.70 0.10 -11.69
CA SER A 144 -11.95 1.50 -11.39
C SER A 144 -13.01 1.67 -10.32
N SER A 145 -12.84 2.64 -9.43
CA SER A 145 -13.85 2.97 -8.42
C SER A 145 -15.20 3.28 -9.05
N ILE A 146 -16.26 2.77 -8.43
CA ILE A 146 -17.63 3.03 -8.79
C ILE A 146 -18.12 4.25 -8.01
N GLU A 147 -18.82 5.17 -8.68
CA GLU A 147 -19.34 6.39 -8.07
C GLU A 147 -20.21 6.09 -6.84
N ASP A 148 -20.01 6.88 -5.79
CA ASP A 148 -20.77 6.86 -4.53
C ASP A 148 -20.82 5.49 -3.81
N THR A 149 -19.87 4.59 -4.09
CA THR A 149 -19.77 3.30 -3.38
C THR A 149 -18.73 3.31 -2.27
N GLY A 150 -18.02 4.41 -2.06
CA GLY A 150 -16.93 4.46 -1.12
C GLY A 150 -16.64 5.83 -0.54
N ILE A 151 -15.87 5.82 0.54
CA ILE A 151 -15.49 7.00 1.30
C ILE A 151 -13.98 7.02 1.49
N LEU A 152 -13.38 8.18 1.31
CA LEU A 152 -12.07 8.56 1.82
C LEU A 152 -12.28 9.41 3.08
N ASN A 153 -11.81 8.95 4.23
CA ASN A 153 -11.85 9.71 5.47
C ASN A 153 -10.44 10.20 5.81
N ILE A 154 -10.17 11.50 5.59
CA ILE A 154 -8.91 12.13 5.96
C ILE A 154 -8.92 12.38 7.47
N LEU A 155 -8.06 11.66 8.18
CA LEU A 155 -7.94 11.68 9.64
C LEU A 155 -6.97 12.76 10.13
N LYS A 156 -5.99 13.10 9.29
CA LYS A 156 -4.97 14.09 9.59
C LYS A 156 -4.50 14.77 8.31
N TYR A 157 -4.52 16.09 8.33
CA TYR A 157 -3.86 16.94 7.35
C TYR A 157 -3.01 17.98 8.06
N ASP A 158 -1.72 17.73 8.17
CA ASP A 158 -0.77 18.64 8.80
C ASP A 158 0.21 19.19 7.77
N ARG A 159 -0.13 20.35 7.27
CA ARG A 159 0.65 21.01 6.23
C ARG A 159 2.06 21.38 6.67
N ASN A 160 2.23 21.74 7.96
CA ASN A 160 3.52 22.21 8.46
C ASN A 160 4.54 21.05 8.54
N ASN A 161 4.07 19.87 8.92
CA ASN A 161 4.88 18.67 9.05
C ASN A 161 4.78 17.76 7.81
N GLY A 162 3.95 18.12 6.82
CA GLY A 162 3.77 17.34 5.61
C GLY A 162 3.03 16.02 5.83
N ILE A 163 2.19 15.91 6.88
CA ILE A 163 1.51 14.65 7.21
C ILE A 163 0.13 14.60 6.56
N LEU A 164 -0.14 13.49 5.90
CA LEU A 164 -1.46 13.13 5.41
C LEU A 164 -1.77 11.69 5.84
N ALA A 165 -2.84 11.51 6.63
CA ALA A 165 -3.30 10.20 7.07
C ALA A 165 -4.79 10.04 6.78
N ALA A 166 -5.17 8.88 6.25
CA ALA A 166 -6.56 8.61 5.92
C ALA A 166 -6.89 7.11 5.98
N THR A 167 -8.20 6.84 6.03
CA THR A 167 -8.77 5.52 5.76
C THR A 167 -9.67 5.60 4.54
N PHE A 168 -9.85 4.48 3.83
CA PHE A 168 -10.72 4.43 2.67
C PHE A 168 -11.28 3.03 2.42
N SER A 169 -12.40 3.01 1.71
CA SER A 169 -12.98 1.79 1.16
C SER A 169 -13.87 2.15 -0.02
N CYS A 170 -13.99 1.27 -1.01
CA CYS A 170 -14.93 1.42 -2.11
C CYS A 170 -15.15 0.09 -2.83
N ARG A 171 -16.13 0.08 -3.73
CA ARG A 171 -16.27 -0.96 -4.76
C ARG A 171 -15.58 -0.50 -6.04
N ALA A 172 -15.03 -1.44 -6.76
CA ALA A 172 -14.40 -1.18 -8.06
C ALA A 172 -14.87 -2.21 -9.09
N VAL A 173 -15.05 -1.76 -10.32
CA VAL A 173 -15.52 -2.57 -11.44
C VAL A 173 -14.39 -2.81 -12.42
N ASN A 174 -14.33 -4.02 -12.96
CA ASN A 174 -13.39 -4.37 -14.02
C ASN A 174 -13.70 -3.58 -15.29
N ARG A 175 -12.66 -2.95 -15.84
CA ARG A 175 -12.76 -2.17 -17.08
C ARG A 175 -13.37 -2.95 -18.25
N ASP A 176 -13.08 -4.24 -18.34
CA ASP A 176 -13.41 -5.08 -19.48
C ASP A 176 -14.64 -5.98 -19.24
N ASP A 177 -15.13 -6.06 -17.97
CA ASP A 177 -16.35 -6.78 -17.59
C ASP A 177 -17.12 -6.04 -16.48
N PRO A 178 -18.27 -5.43 -16.78
CA PRO A 178 -19.05 -4.68 -15.80
C PRO A 178 -19.71 -5.55 -14.70
N ASN A 179 -19.69 -6.87 -14.84
CA ASN A 179 -20.21 -7.79 -13.84
C ASN A 179 -19.12 -8.25 -12.86
N ASP A 180 -17.84 -8.05 -13.19
CA ASP A 180 -16.69 -8.37 -12.33
C ASP A 180 -16.42 -7.17 -11.43
N ILE A 181 -16.96 -7.22 -10.22
CA ILE A 181 -16.88 -6.16 -9.21
C ILE A 181 -16.15 -6.71 -8.00
N ILE A 182 -15.19 -5.95 -7.51
CA ILE A 182 -14.39 -6.25 -6.32
C ILE A 182 -14.62 -5.23 -5.21
N GLU A 183 -14.24 -5.60 -4.00
CA GLU A 183 -14.25 -4.71 -2.85
C GLU A 183 -12.83 -4.33 -2.44
N ILE A 184 -12.62 -3.02 -2.22
CA ILE A 184 -11.42 -2.48 -1.61
C ILE A 184 -11.79 -2.09 -0.20
N THR A 185 -11.19 -2.78 0.78
CA THR A 185 -11.60 -2.67 2.18
C THR A 185 -10.41 -2.38 3.09
N GLN A 186 -10.71 -1.81 4.26
CA GLN A 186 -9.75 -1.51 5.31
C GLN A 186 -8.53 -0.70 4.82
N GLY A 187 -8.70 0.09 3.76
CA GLY A 187 -7.65 0.95 3.23
C GLY A 187 -7.22 1.98 4.26
N ARG A 188 -5.90 2.15 4.40
CA ARG A 188 -5.30 3.14 5.29
C ARG A 188 -3.92 3.54 4.85
N PHE A 189 -3.61 4.80 5.09
CA PHE A 189 -2.25 5.30 4.93
C PHE A 189 -1.95 6.40 5.93
N ASP A 190 -0.67 6.55 6.24
CA ASP A 190 -0.12 7.62 7.08
C ASP A 190 1.24 8.00 6.51
N ILE A 191 1.30 9.10 5.76
CA ILE A 191 2.49 9.48 4.98
C ILE A 191 2.99 10.87 5.36
N VAL A 192 4.30 11.06 5.17
CA VAL A 192 4.92 12.37 5.06
C VAL A 192 5.24 12.60 3.58
N TRP A 193 4.55 13.53 2.92
CA TRP A 193 4.66 13.72 1.47
C TRP A 193 6.06 14.11 0.99
N GLY A 194 6.91 14.66 1.88
CA GLY A 194 8.29 14.99 1.56
C GLY A 194 9.27 13.81 1.64
N THR A 195 8.89 12.67 2.26
CA THR A 195 9.80 11.55 2.51
C THR A 195 9.29 10.19 2.04
N ILE A 196 8.01 10.06 1.71
CA ILE A 196 7.42 8.77 1.27
C ILE A 196 8.11 8.23 0.01
N ASN A 197 8.52 9.11 -0.90
CA ASN A 197 9.18 8.74 -2.15
C ASN A 197 10.61 8.23 -1.97
N GLU A 198 11.19 8.42 -0.79
CA GLU A 198 12.55 8.00 -0.43
C GLU A 198 12.56 6.79 0.51
N LYS A 199 11.37 6.38 0.99
CA LYS A 199 11.25 5.26 1.91
C LYS A 199 11.46 3.93 1.18
N GLU A 200 12.28 3.05 1.77
CA GLU A 200 12.43 1.66 1.36
C GLU A 200 11.35 0.79 2.02
N PHE A 201 10.72 -0.07 1.21
CA PHE A 201 9.70 -1.04 1.61
C PHE A 201 10.19 -2.46 1.36
N SER A 202 10.39 -3.24 2.41
CA SER A 202 10.91 -4.62 2.37
C SER A 202 9.86 -5.66 1.99
#